data_498e6a8165dbafa0510bcb3fdf313de5
#
_entry.id   498e6a8165dbafa0510bcb3fdf313de5
#
_cell.length_a   1.000
_cell.length_b   1.000
_cell.length_c   1.000
_cell.angle_alpha   90.00
_cell.angle_beta   90.00
_cell.angle_gamma   90.00
#
_symmetry.space_group_name_H-M   'P 1'
#
loop_
_entity.id
_entity.type
_entity.pdbx_description
1 polymer ?
#
loop_
_entity_poly.entity_id
_entity_poly.type
_entity_poly.pdbx_seq_one_letter_code
_entity_poly.pdbx_strand_id
1 'polypeptide(L)'
;AYTNILGVTSLVLSPNGHYITGGYGDSSIRLYNHITYKQISILKHQLTEETFKGEQCYIFREVEFNIEQNKKGTKFEALQYNNKLFNKIKSTSEETGIDLIDYSYDSNYLASRLKNIPNILWIWQIASLSLSTIIIFKKDINSFKWSPNEHKIIIGTDNSKCYVYTLNNIYVVELPTVDITVKTIKWNYDGRSFLLCDKYKLLIGFSEIDQI
;
A
#
# COMPACT_ATOMS: atom_id res chain seq x y z
N ALA A 1 31.66 8.00 -3.16
CA ALA A 1 31.53 6.82 -4.03
C ALA A 1 30.06 6.66 -4.36
N TYR A 2 29.69 6.82 -5.62
CA TYR A 2 28.33 6.49 -6.10
C TYR A 2 28.26 4.98 -6.18
N THR A 3 27.83 4.35 -5.12
CA THR A 3 27.53 2.91 -5.15
C THR A 3 26.26 2.69 -5.94
N ASN A 4 26.31 1.89 -7.00
CA ASN A 4 25.26 1.30 -7.83
C ASN A 4 23.81 1.61 -7.38
N ILE A 5 23.43 2.89 -7.45
CA ILE A 5 22.05 3.32 -7.19
C ILE A 5 21.31 3.09 -8.50
N LEU A 6 20.56 2.01 -8.56
CA LEU A 6 19.54 1.86 -9.60
C LEU A 6 18.62 3.07 -9.48
N GLY A 7 18.40 3.78 -10.59
CA GLY A 7 17.78 5.11 -10.63
C GLY A 7 16.46 5.26 -9.87
N VAL A 8 15.96 6.48 -9.79
CA VAL A 8 14.65 6.81 -9.19
C VAL A 8 13.56 6.19 -10.06
N THR A 9 12.68 5.43 -9.45
CA THR A 9 11.54 4.75 -10.10
C THR A 9 10.21 5.42 -9.83
N SER A 10 10.11 6.15 -8.71
CA SER A 10 8.93 6.93 -8.32
C SER A 10 9.34 8.12 -7.47
N LEU A 11 8.53 9.18 -7.48
CA LEU A 11 8.79 10.40 -6.72
C LEU A 11 7.47 10.98 -6.19
N VAL A 12 7.45 11.39 -4.93
CA VAL A 12 6.30 12.04 -4.30
C VAL A 12 6.77 13.10 -3.32
N LEU A 13 5.97 14.18 -3.20
CA LEU A 13 6.12 15.19 -2.15
C LEU A 13 5.17 14.89 -1.01
N SER A 14 5.61 15.09 0.21
CA SER A 14 4.71 14.98 1.36
C SER A 14 3.69 16.13 1.35
N PRO A 15 2.42 15.90 1.71
CA PRO A 15 1.39 16.95 1.76
C PRO A 15 1.76 18.15 2.63
N ASN A 16 2.49 17.94 3.72
CA ASN A 16 2.98 19.02 4.58
C ASN A 16 4.18 19.80 3.99
N GLY A 17 4.68 19.42 2.82
CA GLY A 17 5.79 20.06 2.13
C GLY A 17 7.18 19.81 2.73
N HIS A 18 7.33 18.98 3.77
CA HIS A 18 8.62 18.82 4.48
C HIS A 18 9.57 17.82 3.80
N TYR A 19 9.02 16.85 3.03
CA TYR A 19 9.80 15.75 2.48
C TYR A 19 9.65 15.63 0.97
N ILE A 20 10.78 15.41 0.31
CA ILE A 20 10.85 14.85 -1.04
C ILE A 20 11.17 13.37 -0.87
N THR A 21 10.34 12.49 -1.39
CA THR A 21 10.50 11.05 -1.20
C THR A 21 10.63 10.36 -2.52
N GLY A 22 11.75 9.67 -2.72
CA GLY A 22 12.03 8.88 -3.92
C GLY A 22 11.98 7.38 -3.64
N GLY A 23 11.31 6.63 -4.49
CA GLY A 23 11.47 5.18 -4.62
C GLY A 23 12.56 4.87 -5.61
N TYR A 24 13.38 3.90 -5.28
CA TYR A 24 14.57 3.55 -6.06
C TYR A 24 14.53 2.11 -6.56
N GLY A 25 15.29 1.85 -7.62
CA GLY A 25 15.42 0.52 -8.20
C GLY A 25 16.08 -0.50 -7.27
N ASP A 26 16.81 -0.07 -6.24
CA ASP A 26 17.39 -0.92 -5.20
C ASP A 26 16.37 -1.34 -4.11
N SER A 27 15.07 -1.15 -4.37
CA SER A 27 13.97 -1.46 -3.45
C SER A 27 14.00 -0.66 -2.15
N SER A 28 14.67 0.49 -2.14
CA SER A 28 14.66 1.44 -1.01
C SER A 28 13.81 2.66 -1.30
N ILE A 29 13.27 3.25 -0.24
CA ILE A 29 12.69 4.60 -0.25
C ILE A 29 13.67 5.51 0.46
N ARG A 30 13.95 6.67 -0.13
CA ARG A 30 14.79 7.69 0.49
C ARG A 30 14.02 8.97 0.69
N LEU A 31 14.09 9.47 1.90
CA LEU A 31 13.47 10.72 2.31
C LEU A 31 14.52 11.83 2.34
N TYR A 32 14.20 12.96 1.74
CA TYR A 32 15.03 14.15 1.71
C TYR A 32 14.28 15.34 2.30
N ASN A 33 14.99 16.20 2.99
CA ASN A 33 14.46 17.48 3.40
C ASN A 33 14.28 18.39 2.17
N HIS A 34 13.10 19.00 2.01
CA HIS A 34 12.77 19.76 0.80
C HIS A 34 13.51 21.09 0.69
N ILE A 35 14.04 21.64 1.79
CA ILE A 35 14.80 22.91 1.78
C ILE A 35 16.29 22.65 1.54
N THR A 36 16.85 21.70 2.30
CA THR A 36 18.30 21.45 2.29
C THR A 36 18.73 20.40 1.29
N TYR A 37 17.77 19.64 0.74
CA TYR A 37 17.97 18.48 -0.14
C TYR A 37 18.87 17.39 0.47
N LYS A 38 19.08 17.44 1.79
CA LYS A 38 19.85 16.41 2.49
C LYS A 38 18.96 15.20 2.75
N GLN A 39 19.56 14.02 2.57
CA GLN A 39 18.90 12.77 2.90
C GLN A 39 18.68 12.67 4.41
N ILE A 40 17.46 12.38 4.82
CA ILE A 40 17.05 12.21 6.22
C ILE A 40 17.13 10.74 6.60
N SER A 41 16.57 9.86 5.75
CA SER A 41 16.47 8.42 6.05
C SER A 41 16.39 7.58 4.80
N ILE A 42 16.63 6.26 4.99
CA ILE A 42 16.40 5.20 4.00
C ILE A 42 15.49 4.17 4.63
N LEU A 43 14.33 3.92 4.02
CA LEU A 43 13.42 2.86 4.40
C LEU A 43 13.66 1.67 3.47
N LYS A 44 14.03 0.52 4.03
CA LYS A 44 14.35 -0.69 3.26
C LYS A 44 13.23 -1.70 3.34
N HIS A 45 12.76 -2.18 2.22
CA HIS A 45 11.75 -3.23 2.13
C HIS A 45 12.36 -4.61 2.39
N GLN A 46 12.77 -4.83 3.62
CA GLN A 46 13.38 -6.09 4.05
C GLN A 46 12.53 -6.71 5.16
N LEU A 47 12.25 -8.00 5.01
CA LEU A 47 11.49 -8.80 5.96
C LEU A 47 12.46 -9.61 6.84
N THR A 48 13.27 -8.92 7.62
CA THR A 48 14.23 -9.53 8.54
C THR A 48 13.70 -9.47 9.97
N GLU A 49 14.22 -10.35 10.84
CA GLU A 49 13.88 -10.27 12.27
C GLU A 49 14.17 -8.90 12.88
N GLU A 50 15.18 -8.21 12.38
CA GLU A 50 15.56 -6.88 12.87
C GLU A 50 14.48 -5.83 12.56
N THR A 51 13.77 -5.97 11.43
CA THR A 51 12.66 -5.08 11.05
C THR A 51 11.49 -5.18 12.03
N PHE A 52 11.37 -6.30 12.74
CA PHE A 52 10.27 -6.58 13.67
C PHE A 52 10.70 -6.56 15.15
N LYS A 53 12.00 -6.39 15.43
CA LYS A 53 12.50 -6.26 16.81
C LYS A 53 12.30 -4.84 17.32
N GLY A 54 11.41 -4.69 18.30
CA GLY A 54 11.26 -3.46 19.07
C GLY A 54 10.11 -2.55 18.65
N GLU A 55 9.48 -2.78 17.52
CA GLU A 55 8.33 -1.99 17.05
C GLU A 55 7.14 -2.90 16.73
N GLN A 56 5.94 -2.42 17.05
CA GLN A 56 4.72 -3.16 16.79
C GLN A 56 4.34 -3.01 15.31
N CYS A 57 4.87 -3.91 14.46
CA CYS A 57 4.45 -3.99 13.06
C CYS A 57 3.28 -4.98 12.93
N TYR A 58 2.18 -4.51 12.41
CA TYR A 58 1.01 -5.35 12.11
C TYR A 58 1.17 -6.03 10.76
N ILE A 59 0.87 -7.33 10.71
CA ILE A 59 0.91 -8.11 9.48
C ILE A 59 -0.47 -8.68 9.24
N PHE A 60 -1.06 -8.35 8.10
CA PHE A 60 -2.36 -8.87 7.67
C PHE A 60 -2.18 -9.69 6.40
N ARG A 61 -2.90 -10.80 6.32
CA ARG A 61 -2.94 -11.65 5.13
C ARG A 61 -4.36 -11.92 4.70
N GLU A 62 -4.61 -11.73 3.42
CA GLU A 62 -5.86 -12.11 2.79
C GLU A 62 -6.04 -13.62 2.75
N VAL A 63 -7.18 -14.09 3.25
CA VAL A 63 -7.58 -15.49 3.22
C VAL A 63 -9.01 -15.63 2.69
N GLU A 64 -9.27 -16.72 2.00
CA GLU A 64 -10.61 -17.10 1.59
C GLU A 64 -11.19 -18.12 2.56
N PHE A 65 -12.48 -18.01 2.80
CA PHE A 65 -13.23 -18.98 3.59
C PHE A 65 -14.54 -19.33 2.88
N ASN A 66 -15.07 -20.52 3.15
CA ASN A 66 -16.34 -20.94 2.60
C ASN A 66 -17.48 -20.34 3.44
N ILE A 67 -18.39 -19.60 2.81
CA ILE A 67 -19.61 -19.09 3.42
C ILE A 67 -20.69 -20.17 3.33
N GLU A 68 -20.88 -20.75 2.14
CA GLU A 68 -21.84 -21.80 1.81
C GLU A 68 -21.28 -22.69 0.70
N GLN A 69 -22.00 -23.77 0.35
CA GLN A 69 -21.64 -24.58 -0.84
C GLN A 69 -21.53 -23.67 -2.05
N ASN A 70 -20.32 -23.55 -2.62
CA ASN A 70 -19.95 -22.74 -3.79
C ASN A 70 -19.85 -21.22 -3.59
N LYS A 71 -19.98 -20.66 -2.37
CA LYS A 71 -19.74 -19.23 -2.12
C LYS A 71 -18.54 -19.03 -1.21
N LYS A 72 -17.51 -18.35 -1.73
CA LYS A 72 -16.31 -18.00 -0.97
C LYS A 72 -16.37 -16.55 -0.50
N GLY A 73 -16.06 -16.33 0.75
CA GLY A 73 -15.80 -15.01 1.32
C GLY A 73 -14.32 -14.71 1.40
N THR A 74 -14.00 -13.46 1.62
CA THR A 74 -12.63 -12.97 1.83
C THR A 74 -12.56 -12.24 3.15
N LYS A 75 -11.52 -12.51 3.93
CA LYS A 75 -11.21 -11.80 5.17
C LYS A 75 -9.71 -11.59 5.29
N PHE A 76 -9.30 -10.75 6.23
CA PHE A 76 -7.90 -10.59 6.61
C PHE A 76 -7.65 -11.21 7.97
N GLU A 77 -6.55 -11.93 8.08
CA GLU A 77 -6.08 -12.51 9.34
C GLU A 77 -4.81 -11.77 9.77
N ALA A 78 -4.81 -11.35 11.03
CA ALA A 78 -3.59 -10.83 11.66
C ALA A 78 -2.60 -11.98 11.89
N LEU A 79 -1.35 -11.76 11.54
CA LEU A 79 -0.28 -12.74 11.68
C LEU A 79 0.79 -12.18 12.60
N GLN A 80 1.40 -13.08 13.36
CA GLN A 80 2.67 -12.79 14.01
C GLN A 80 3.82 -13.00 13.02
N TYR A 81 4.89 -12.24 13.19
CA TYR A 81 6.10 -12.42 12.38
C TYR A 81 6.57 -13.87 12.44
N ASN A 82 6.79 -14.45 11.28
CA ASN A 82 7.33 -15.80 11.15
C ASN A 82 8.22 -15.87 9.89
N ASN A 83 9.50 -16.15 10.08
CA ASN A 83 10.46 -16.33 9.00
C ASN A 83 10.00 -17.30 7.91
N LYS A 84 9.28 -18.37 8.27
CA LYS A 84 8.79 -19.35 7.30
C LYS A 84 7.71 -18.80 6.37
N LEU A 85 6.93 -17.81 6.84
CA LEU A 85 5.91 -17.15 6.01
C LEU A 85 6.58 -16.29 4.95
N PHE A 86 7.55 -15.48 5.35
CA PHE A 86 8.21 -14.52 4.46
C PHE A 86 9.17 -15.19 3.49
N ASN A 87 9.81 -16.30 3.87
CA ASN A 87 10.62 -17.10 2.94
C ASN A 87 9.81 -17.74 1.80
N LYS A 88 8.48 -17.82 1.94
CA LYS A 88 7.58 -18.28 0.87
C LYS A 88 7.15 -17.18 -0.10
N ILE A 89 7.36 -15.92 0.25
CA ILE A 89 7.08 -14.79 -0.64
C ILE A 89 8.18 -14.76 -1.69
N LYS A 90 7.81 -15.17 -2.89
CA LYS A 90 8.73 -15.18 -4.03
C LYS A 90 8.56 -13.90 -4.85
N SER A 91 9.65 -13.39 -5.35
CA SER A 91 9.63 -12.37 -6.39
C SER A 91 8.88 -12.91 -7.62
N THR A 92 7.96 -12.13 -8.15
CA THR A 92 7.19 -12.47 -9.35
C THR A 92 7.84 -11.90 -10.62
N SER A 93 8.82 -11.02 -10.47
CA SER A 93 9.51 -10.33 -11.57
C SER A 93 10.99 -10.14 -11.25
N GLU A 94 11.82 -10.08 -12.28
CA GLU A 94 13.22 -9.66 -12.18
C GLU A 94 13.36 -8.15 -12.02
N GLU A 95 12.33 -7.38 -12.38
CA GLU A 95 12.31 -5.94 -12.21
C GLU A 95 12.19 -5.59 -10.72
N THR A 96 13.19 -4.90 -10.20
CA THR A 96 13.19 -4.40 -8.83
C THR A 96 12.78 -2.94 -8.76
N GLY A 97 12.53 -2.45 -7.56
CA GLY A 97 12.26 -1.03 -7.29
C GLY A 97 10.87 -0.75 -6.75
N ILE A 98 10.67 0.50 -6.36
CA ILE A 98 9.41 1.01 -5.80
C ILE A 98 8.69 1.78 -6.89
N ASP A 99 7.53 1.30 -7.32
CA ASP A 99 6.78 1.93 -8.40
C ASP A 99 5.54 2.70 -7.96
N LEU A 100 5.00 2.39 -6.79
CA LEU A 100 3.89 3.13 -6.20
C LEU A 100 4.26 3.62 -4.81
N ILE A 101 4.10 4.92 -4.60
CA ILE A 101 4.27 5.59 -3.31
C ILE A 101 3.16 6.62 -3.17
N ASP A 102 2.55 6.69 -1.99
CA ASP A 102 1.56 7.70 -1.66
C ASP A 102 1.59 8.05 -0.16
N TYR A 103 1.41 9.31 0.18
CA TYR A 103 1.36 9.80 1.56
C TYR A 103 -0.07 9.89 2.07
N SER A 104 -0.26 9.67 3.39
CA SER A 104 -1.47 10.13 4.08
C SER A 104 -1.56 11.65 4.07
N TYR A 105 -2.78 12.17 4.18
CA TYR A 105 -3.09 13.60 4.10
C TYR A 105 -2.27 14.47 5.08
N ASP A 106 -1.94 13.94 6.23
CA ASP A 106 -1.18 14.58 7.31
C ASP A 106 0.33 14.29 7.25
N SER A 107 0.77 13.52 6.26
CA SER A 107 2.16 13.07 6.07
C SER A 107 2.71 12.14 7.17
N ASN A 108 1.86 11.62 8.04
CA ASN A 108 2.27 10.73 9.13
C ASN A 108 2.54 9.30 8.65
N TYR A 109 1.91 8.91 7.55
CA TYR A 109 2.09 7.57 6.97
C TYR A 109 2.46 7.66 5.49
N LEU A 110 3.25 6.69 5.06
CA LEU A 110 3.65 6.48 3.67
C LEU A 110 3.30 5.05 3.27
N ALA A 111 2.54 4.89 2.21
CA ALA A 111 2.28 3.58 1.62
C ALA A 111 3.16 3.37 0.39
N SER A 112 3.62 2.14 0.18
CA SER A 112 4.51 1.79 -0.94
C SER A 112 4.30 0.36 -1.42
N ARG A 113 4.67 0.11 -2.69
CA ARG A 113 4.65 -1.21 -3.33
C ARG A 113 5.98 -1.47 -4.04
N LEU A 114 6.46 -2.71 -3.92
CA LEU A 114 7.59 -3.24 -4.71
C LEU A 114 7.10 -3.79 -6.04
N LYS A 115 7.85 -3.53 -7.12
CA LYS A 115 7.60 -4.11 -8.46
C LYS A 115 7.68 -5.63 -8.47
N ASN A 116 8.69 -6.18 -7.80
CA ASN A 116 8.96 -7.61 -7.80
C ASN A 116 8.10 -8.40 -6.80
N ILE A 117 7.40 -7.73 -5.89
CA ILE A 117 6.44 -8.33 -4.95
C ILE A 117 5.17 -7.46 -4.92
N PRO A 118 4.42 -7.41 -6.05
CA PRO A 118 3.35 -6.44 -6.23
C PRO A 118 2.09 -6.72 -5.40
N ASN A 119 2.01 -7.85 -4.75
CA ASN A 119 0.90 -8.24 -3.89
C ASN A 119 1.05 -7.84 -2.42
N ILE A 120 2.07 -7.05 -2.08
CA ILE A 120 2.30 -6.56 -0.71
C ILE A 120 2.24 -5.04 -0.67
N LEU A 121 1.41 -4.52 0.22
CA LEU A 121 1.39 -3.11 0.59
C LEU A 121 2.20 -2.91 1.87
N TRP A 122 3.13 -1.98 1.83
CA TRP A 122 3.97 -1.58 2.95
C TRP A 122 3.52 -0.22 3.44
N ILE A 123 3.28 -0.08 4.74
CA ILE A 123 2.86 1.18 5.36
C ILE A 123 3.87 1.55 6.43
N TRP A 124 4.49 2.69 6.25
CA TRP A 124 5.54 3.24 7.08
C TRP A 124 4.98 4.37 7.94
N GLN A 125 5.40 4.43 9.19
CA GLN A 125 5.17 5.57 10.06
C GLN A 125 6.35 6.54 9.94
N ILE A 126 6.08 7.77 9.53
CA ILE A 126 7.14 8.74 9.22
C ILE A 126 7.78 9.32 10.47
N ALA A 127 7.03 9.49 11.56
CA ALA A 127 7.57 10.03 12.82
C ALA A 127 8.67 9.13 13.42
N SER A 128 8.52 7.82 13.35
CA SER A 128 9.50 6.82 13.84
C SER A 128 10.44 6.31 12.74
N LEU A 129 10.16 6.63 11.48
CA LEU A 129 10.86 6.11 10.29
C LEU A 129 10.86 4.58 10.23
N SER A 130 9.79 3.97 10.70
CA SER A 130 9.66 2.53 10.87
C SER A 130 8.48 1.93 10.11
N LEU A 131 8.51 0.63 9.95
CA LEU A 131 7.44 -0.13 9.31
C LEU A 131 6.29 -0.34 10.28
N SER A 132 5.12 0.22 9.97
CA SER A 132 3.92 0.11 10.81
C SER A 132 3.05 -1.11 10.44
N THR A 133 2.82 -1.32 9.15
CA THR A 133 1.88 -2.37 8.71
C THR A 133 2.32 -2.98 7.39
N ILE A 134 2.12 -4.29 7.26
CA ILE A 134 2.26 -5.05 6.02
C ILE A 134 0.92 -5.70 5.71
N ILE A 135 0.43 -5.54 4.49
CA ILE A 135 -0.78 -6.20 4.04
C ILE A 135 -0.44 -7.07 2.83
N ILE A 136 -0.69 -8.38 2.97
CA ILE A 136 -0.40 -9.39 1.95
C ILE A 136 -1.71 -9.78 1.27
N PHE A 137 -1.84 -9.44 0.00
CA PHE A 137 -2.98 -9.79 -0.84
C PHE A 137 -2.73 -11.08 -1.60
N LYS A 138 -3.80 -11.73 -2.06
CA LYS A 138 -3.72 -12.89 -2.95
C LYS A 138 -3.41 -12.51 -4.40
N LYS A 139 -3.78 -11.31 -4.79
CA LYS A 139 -3.60 -10.76 -6.14
C LYS A 139 -2.73 -9.51 -6.10
N ASP A 140 -2.14 -9.20 -7.22
CA ASP A 140 -1.28 -8.03 -7.35
C ASP A 140 -2.08 -6.74 -7.15
N ILE A 141 -1.48 -5.81 -6.43
CA ILE A 141 -2.01 -4.47 -6.24
C ILE A 141 -1.73 -3.69 -7.53
N ASN A 142 -2.75 -3.16 -8.16
CA ASN A 142 -2.60 -2.31 -9.33
C ASN A 142 -2.45 -0.83 -8.97
N SER A 143 -3.19 -0.41 -7.97
CA SER A 143 -3.19 0.98 -7.49
C SER A 143 -3.65 1.06 -6.05
N PHE A 144 -3.22 2.09 -5.37
CA PHE A 144 -3.76 2.48 -4.07
C PHE A 144 -3.71 3.99 -3.93
N LYS A 145 -4.58 4.54 -3.10
CA LYS A 145 -4.62 5.97 -2.85
C LYS A 145 -5.12 6.28 -1.45
N TRP A 146 -4.38 7.11 -0.71
CA TRP A 146 -4.82 7.65 0.56
C TRP A 146 -5.99 8.62 0.37
N SER A 147 -6.89 8.62 1.33
CA SER A 147 -7.93 9.65 1.44
C SER A 147 -7.29 11.02 1.68
N PRO A 148 -7.87 12.10 1.14
CA PRO A 148 -7.34 13.46 1.32
C PRO A 148 -7.58 14.04 2.73
N ASN A 149 -8.36 13.39 3.59
CA ASN A 149 -8.73 13.91 4.90
C ASN A 149 -8.80 12.87 6.03
N GLU A 150 -8.58 11.59 5.73
CA GLU A 150 -8.63 10.51 6.72
C GLU A 150 -7.50 9.50 6.53
N HIS A 151 -7.16 8.77 7.60
CA HIS A 151 -6.24 7.63 7.52
C HIS A 151 -6.94 6.40 6.92
N LYS A 152 -7.30 6.53 5.65
CA LYS A 152 -8.01 5.52 4.87
C LYS A 152 -7.34 5.36 3.51
N ILE A 153 -7.05 4.13 3.12
CA ILE A 153 -6.50 3.79 1.79
C ILE A 153 -7.54 2.97 1.04
N ILE A 154 -7.80 3.36 -0.19
CA ILE A 154 -8.48 2.49 -1.17
C ILE A 154 -7.40 1.74 -1.95
N ILE A 155 -7.58 0.43 -2.11
CA ILE A 155 -6.62 -0.45 -2.78
C ILE A 155 -7.35 -1.24 -3.85
N GLY A 156 -6.88 -1.15 -5.07
CA GLY A 156 -7.35 -1.94 -6.22
C GLY A 156 -6.35 -3.04 -6.55
N THR A 157 -6.85 -4.24 -6.72
CA THR A 157 -6.04 -5.42 -7.06
C THR A 157 -6.51 -6.03 -8.38
N ASP A 158 -5.80 -7.06 -8.82
CA ASP A 158 -6.07 -7.78 -10.07
C ASP A 158 -7.26 -8.76 -9.94
N ASN A 159 -8.34 -8.26 -9.33
CA ASN A 159 -9.62 -8.95 -9.21
C ASN A 159 -10.77 -7.93 -9.18
N SER A 160 -12.01 -8.40 -9.13
CA SER A 160 -13.22 -7.58 -9.03
C SER A 160 -13.53 -7.10 -7.60
N LYS A 161 -12.49 -6.91 -6.78
CA LYS A 161 -12.61 -6.43 -5.41
C LYS A 161 -11.84 -5.14 -5.23
N CYS A 162 -12.32 -4.34 -4.32
CA CYS A 162 -11.65 -3.18 -3.79
C CYS A 162 -11.46 -3.39 -2.29
N TYR A 163 -10.38 -2.90 -1.76
CA TYR A 163 -10.10 -3.02 -0.32
C TYR A 163 -9.97 -1.64 0.28
N VAL A 164 -10.50 -1.51 1.49
CA VAL A 164 -10.43 -0.27 2.26
C VAL A 164 -9.65 -0.56 3.53
N TYR A 165 -8.45 -0.03 3.63
CA TYR A 165 -7.66 -0.09 4.85
C TYR A 165 -7.88 1.16 5.69
N THR A 166 -8.08 0.97 6.97
CA THR A 166 -7.98 1.98 8.02
C THR A 166 -6.90 1.53 9.01
N LEU A 167 -6.44 2.39 9.89
CA LEU A 167 -5.38 2.03 10.86
C LEU A 167 -5.70 0.78 11.69
N ASN A 168 -6.98 0.46 11.86
CA ASN A 168 -7.44 -0.64 12.72
C ASN A 168 -8.03 -1.83 11.95
N ASN A 169 -8.52 -1.63 10.73
CA ASN A 169 -9.30 -2.64 10.01
C ASN A 169 -9.02 -2.64 8.50
N ILE A 170 -9.32 -3.79 7.87
CA ILE A 170 -9.32 -3.94 6.43
C ILE A 170 -10.70 -4.46 6.02
N TYR A 171 -11.39 -3.70 5.18
CA TYR A 171 -12.68 -4.06 4.62
C TYR A 171 -12.52 -4.54 3.19
N VAL A 172 -13.30 -5.54 2.82
CA VAL A 172 -13.37 -6.08 1.46
C VAL A 172 -14.66 -5.61 0.83
N VAL A 173 -14.57 -4.91 -0.29
CA VAL A 173 -15.72 -4.41 -1.04
C VAL A 173 -15.77 -5.14 -2.36
N GLU A 174 -16.82 -5.94 -2.58
CA GLU A 174 -17.08 -6.57 -3.86
C GLU A 174 -17.64 -5.52 -4.83
N LEU A 175 -17.03 -5.41 -6.00
CA LEU A 175 -17.47 -4.46 -7.00
C LEU A 175 -18.72 -5.00 -7.73
N PRO A 176 -19.64 -4.11 -8.15
CA PRO A 176 -20.92 -4.52 -8.76
C PRO A 176 -20.76 -5.24 -10.10
N THR A 177 -19.58 -5.21 -10.68
CA THR A 177 -19.25 -5.87 -11.94
C THR A 177 -18.03 -6.76 -11.78
N VAL A 178 -18.12 -8.02 -12.18
CA VAL A 178 -17.03 -9.01 -12.09
C VAL A 178 -15.88 -8.76 -13.07
N ASP A 179 -16.08 -7.91 -14.07
CA ASP A 179 -15.13 -7.69 -15.18
C ASP A 179 -14.33 -6.40 -15.04
N ILE A 180 -14.27 -5.81 -13.87
CA ILE A 180 -13.47 -4.60 -13.64
C ILE A 180 -12.19 -4.94 -12.89
N THR A 181 -11.06 -4.48 -13.43
CA THR A 181 -9.76 -4.52 -12.77
C THR A 181 -9.33 -3.10 -12.47
N VAL A 182 -9.36 -2.69 -11.22
CA VAL A 182 -9.06 -1.31 -10.82
C VAL A 182 -7.59 -0.99 -11.12
N LYS A 183 -7.36 -0.11 -12.11
CA LYS A 183 -6.02 0.34 -12.52
C LYS A 183 -5.67 1.72 -11.97
N THR A 184 -6.69 2.55 -11.72
CA THR A 184 -6.49 3.91 -11.21
C THR A 184 -7.55 4.24 -10.18
N ILE A 185 -7.12 4.88 -9.10
CA ILE A 185 -7.98 5.37 -8.02
C ILE A 185 -7.76 6.87 -7.89
N LYS A 186 -8.85 7.62 -7.82
CA LYS A 186 -8.81 9.05 -7.51
C LYS A 186 -9.88 9.41 -6.50
N TRP A 187 -9.49 10.07 -5.44
CA TRP A 187 -10.41 10.65 -4.47
C TRP A 187 -10.96 11.99 -4.96
N ASN A 188 -12.19 12.27 -4.60
CA ASN A 188 -12.67 13.63 -4.57
C ASN A 188 -11.96 14.39 -3.44
N TYR A 189 -11.75 15.67 -3.59
CA TYR A 189 -11.01 16.49 -2.63
C TYR A 189 -11.67 16.55 -1.24
N ASP A 190 -12.98 16.34 -1.15
CA ASP A 190 -13.75 16.29 0.09
C ASP A 190 -13.62 14.95 0.83
N GLY A 191 -13.00 13.93 0.24
CA GLY A 191 -12.83 12.59 0.80
C GLY A 191 -14.11 11.75 0.91
N ARG A 192 -15.25 12.25 0.42
CA ARG A 192 -16.54 11.55 0.53
C ARG A 192 -16.78 10.57 -0.60
N SER A 193 -16.15 10.79 -1.74
CA SER A 193 -16.29 9.92 -2.89
C SER A 193 -14.96 9.68 -3.58
N PHE A 194 -14.88 8.61 -4.35
CA PHE A 194 -13.71 8.23 -5.13
C PHE A 194 -14.10 7.56 -6.43
N LEU A 195 -13.23 7.65 -7.41
CA LEU A 195 -13.35 6.99 -8.69
C LEU A 195 -12.45 5.77 -8.75
N LEU A 196 -12.99 4.66 -9.23
CA LEU A 196 -12.27 3.45 -9.59
C LEU A 196 -12.36 3.29 -11.11
N CYS A 197 -11.22 3.25 -11.76
CA CYS A 197 -11.16 3.15 -13.21
C CYS A 197 -10.34 1.95 -13.64
N ASP A 198 -10.81 1.27 -14.66
CA ASP A 198 -9.98 0.42 -15.52
C ASP A 198 -9.80 1.08 -16.88
N LYS A 199 -9.43 0.31 -17.91
CA LYS A 199 -9.24 0.83 -19.27
C LYS A 199 -10.54 1.32 -19.92
N TYR A 200 -11.70 0.74 -19.57
CA TYR A 200 -12.98 0.93 -20.26
C TYR A 200 -14.13 1.30 -19.33
N LYS A 201 -13.99 1.08 -18.02
CA LYS A 201 -15.06 1.23 -17.04
C LYS A 201 -14.66 2.21 -15.95
N LEU A 202 -15.64 2.92 -15.45
CA LEU A 202 -15.54 3.84 -14.33
C LEU A 202 -16.63 3.51 -13.32
N LEU A 203 -16.24 3.37 -12.05
CA LEU A 203 -17.17 3.26 -10.93
C LEU A 203 -16.95 4.42 -9.97
N ILE A 204 -18.04 4.86 -9.36
CA ILE A 204 -18.01 5.85 -8.29
C ILE A 204 -18.27 5.10 -6.99
N GLY A 205 -17.36 5.23 -6.04
CA GLY A 205 -17.52 4.76 -4.67
C GLY A 205 -17.74 5.92 -3.72
N PHE A 206 -18.50 5.68 -2.65
CA PHE A 206 -18.72 6.63 -1.57
C PHE A 206 -18.06 6.09 -0.29
N SER A 207 -17.33 6.97 0.40
CA SER A 207 -16.54 6.60 1.59
C SER A 207 -17.40 6.42 2.83
N GLU A 208 -18.51 7.13 2.90
CA GLU A 208 -19.50 7.05 3.97
C GLU A 208 -20.88 6.97 3.38
N ILE A 209 -21.68 6.06 3.93
CA ILE A 209 -23.12 6.22 3.98
C ILE A 209 -23.34 6.83 5.37
N ASP A 210 -23.63 8.12 5.45
CA ASP A 210 -24.18 8.70 6.65
C ASP A 210 -25.38 7.83 7.04
N GLN A 211 -25.29 7.17 8.17
CA GLN A 211 -26.45 6.47 8.72
C GLN A 211 -27.47 7.57 9.04
N ILE A 212 -28.50 7.65 8.14
CA ILE A 212 -29.70 8.44 8.37
C ILE A 212 -30.48 7.84 9.54
#